data_0dc0237f5f38c4cd49d01b9fcf9725cd
#
_entry.id   0dc0237f5f38c4cd49d01b9fcf9725cd
#
_cell.length_a   1.000
_cell.length_b   1.000
_cell.length_c   1.000
_cell.angle_alpha   90.00
_cell.angle_beta   90.00
_cell.angle_gamma   90.00
#
_symmetry.space_group_name_H-M   'P 1'
#
loop_
_entity.id
_entity.type
_entity.pdbx_description
1 polymer ?
#
loop_
_entity_poly.entity_id
_entity_poly.type
_entity_poly.pdbx_seq_one_letter_code
_entity_poly.pdbx_strand_id
1 'polypeptide(L)'
;MGFIAKKKLKTQIDEKSLVLISLYFLQPIIIFWGLTKEPINYEFILSPIFFIFCMASTLLLMLLYSKFIFSSKTDENIFLATALIGNTGNLGIPLGIALFGEQSVPYTSIINIANIFF
;
A
#
# COMPACT_ATOMS: atom_id res chain seq x y z
N MET A 1 -18.57 -10.20 -6.44
CA MET A 1 -18.92 -9.26 -7.55
C MET A 1 -17.94 -9.34 -8.72
N GLY A 2 -16.63 -9.38 -8.55
CA GLY A 2 -15.65 -9.43 -9.64
C GLY A 2 -15.81 -10.59 -10.64
N PHE A 3 -16.18 -11.78 -10.18
CA PHE A 3 -16.37 -12.95 -11.04
C PHE A 3 -17.56 -12.79 -12.01
N ILE A 4 -18.67 -12.19 -11.54
CA ILE A 4 -19.86 -11.93 -12.38
C ILE A 4 -19.56 -10.83 -13.39
N ALA A 5 -18.83 -9.78 -13.01
CA ALA A 5 -18.38 -8.74 -13.92
C ALA A 5 -17.44 -9.29 -14.98
N LYS A 6 -16.46 -10.12 -14.61
CA LYS A 6 -15.56 -10.79 -15.55
C LYS A 6 -16.30 -11.66 -16.57
N LYS A 7 -17.35 -12.40 -16.15
CA LYS A 7 -18.13 -13.27 -17.03
C LYS A 7 -19.01 -12.48 -18.02
N LYS A 8 -19.52 -11.30 -17.60
CA LYS A 8 -20.45 -10.49 -18.40
C LYS A 8 -19.73 -9.49 -19.34
N LEU A 9 -18.51 -9.06 -18.97
CA LEU A 9 -17.75 -8.01 -19.65
C LEU A 9 -16.45 -8.51 -20.29
N LYS A 10 -16.28 -9.81 -20.42
CA LYS A 10 -15.06 -10.52 -20.85
C LYS A 10 -14.46 -10.04 -22.19
N THR A 11 -15.22 -9.32 -22.99
CA THR A 11 -14.83 -8.86 -24.33
C THR A 11 -14.59 -7.34 -24.43
N GLN A 12 -14.83 -6.57 -23.37
CA GLN A 12 -14.83 -5.10 -23.46
C GLN A 12 -13.92 -4.38 -22.45
N ILE A 13 -13.39 -5.07 -21.44
CA ILE A 13 -12.56 -4.43 -20.41
C ILE A 13 -11.17 -5.07 -20.40
N ASP A 14 -10.18 -4.30 -20.80
CA ASP A 14 -8.77 -4.65 -20.62
C ASP A 14 -8.36 -4.38 -19.17
N GLU A 15 -8.04 -5.47 -18.44
CA GLU A 15 -7.60 -5.39 -17.03
C GLU A 15 -6.36 -4.50 -16.87
N LYS A 16 -5.46 -4.49 -17.85
CA LYS A 16 -4.24 -3.64 -17.82
C LYS A 16 -4.60 -2.16 -17.90
N SER A 17 -5.54 -1.78 -18.75
CA SER A 17 -5.99 -0.38 -18.85
C SER A 17 -6.63 0.10 -17.57
N LEU A 18 -7.41 -0.72 -16.86
CA LEU A 18 -7.99 -0.38 -15.55
C LEU A 18 -6.91 -0.18 -14.49
N VAL A 19 -5.90 -1.05 -14.45
CA VAL A 19 -4.77 -0.90 -13.52
C VAL A 19 -4.00 0.38 -13.80
N LEU A 20 -3.72 0.69 -15.07
CA LEU A 20 -3.02 1.92 -15.46
C LEU A 20 -3.81 3.18 -15.07
N ILE A 21 -5.11 3.20 -15.33
CA ILE A 21 -5.98 4.33 -14.91
C ILE A 21 -5.97 4.48 -13.39
N SER A 22 -6.09 3.37 -12.66
CA SER A 22 -6.03 3.40 -11.20
C SER A 22 -4.71 3.96 -10.68
N LEU A 23 -3.58 3.49 -11.19
CA LEU A 23 -2.25 3.87 -10.71
C LEU A 23 -1.85 5.30 -11.12
N TYR A 24 -2.13 5.70 -12.37
CA TYR A 24 -1.63 6.98 -12.89
C TYR A 24 -2.60 8.15 -12.71
N PHE A 25 -3.89 7.88 -12.54
CA PHE A 25 -4.89 8.93 -12.39
C PHE A 25 -5.58 8.89 -11.02
N LEU A 26 -6.16 7.76 -10.62
CA LEU A 26 -6.96 7.72 -9.40
C LEU A 26 -6.13 7.82 -8.13
N GLN A 27 -5.00 7.10 -8.05
CA GLN A 27 -4.14 7.15 -6.87
C GLN A 27 -3.53 8.54 -6.63
N PRO A 28 -2.91 9.22 -7.62
CA PRO A 28 -2.40 10.57 -7.41
C PRO A 28 -3.48 11.56 -6.97
N ILE A 29 -4.69 11.47 -7.52
CA ILE A 29 -5.82 12.34 -7.14
C ILE A 29 -6.21 12.11 -5.67
N ILE A 30 -6.35 10.84 -5.24
CA ILE A 30 -6.72 10.51 -3.86
C ILE A 30 -5.62 10.96 -2.88
N ILE A 31 -4.34 10.75 -3.24
CA ILE A 31 -3.20 11.18 -2.42
C ILE A 31 -3.19 12.70 -2.29
N PHE A 32 -3.29 13.42 -3.40
CA PHE A 32 -3.31 14.88 -3.40
C PHE A 32 -4.48 15.43 -2.57
N TRP A 33 -5.69 14.89 -2.79
CA TRP A 33 -6.86 15.25 -2.01
C TRP A 33 -6.67 14.97 -0.52
N GLY A 34 -6.09 13.81 -0.16
CA GLY A 34 -5.78 13.47 1.22
C GLY A 34 -4.82 14.45 1.87
N LEU A 35 -3.74 14.81 1.18
CA LEU A 35 -2.72 15.72 1.71
C LEU A 35 -3.23 17.17 1.90
N THR A 36 -4.25 17.58 1.16
CA THR A 36 -4.81 18.94 1.24
C THR A 36 -5.92 19.10 2.28
N LYS A 37 -6.40 18.01 2.90
CA LYS A 37 -7.51 18.06 3.87
C LYS A 37 -7.11 18.62 5.24
N GLU A 38 -5.88 18.41 5.66
CA GLU A 38 -5.41 18.78 7.00
C GLU A 38 -4.15 19.65 6.91
N PRO A 39 -3.97 20.60 7.83
CA PRO A 39 -2.72 21.33 7.94
C PRO A 39 -1.59 20.37 8.34
N ILE A 40 -0.40 20.62 7.81
CA ILE A 40 0.80 19.84 8.15
C ILE A 40 1.14 20.10 9.61
N ASN A 41 0.89 19.13 10.47
CA ASN A 41 1.24 19.14 11.88
C ASN A 41 2.41 18.17 12.15
N TYR A 42 2.92 18.18 13.37
CA TYR A 42 4.03 17.33 13.78
C TYR A 42 3.68 15.83 13.65
N GLU A 43 2.47 15.43 13.99
CA GLU A 43 2.00 14.04 13.90
C GLU A 43 1.97 13.55 12.45
N PHE A 44 1.61 14.44 11.52
CA PHE A 44 1.61 14.16 10.10
C PHE A 44 3.02 13.82 9.57
N ILE A 45 4.04 14.55 10.02
CA ILE A 45 5.44 14.28 9.64
C ILE A 45 5.96 13.01 10.32
N LEU A 46 5.53 12.73 11.54
CA LEU A 46 5.96 11.55 12.30
C LEU A 46 5.41 10.24 11.74
N SER A 47 4.22 10.27 11.13
CA SER A 47 3.54 9.07 10.61
C SER A 47 4.37 8.26 9.61
N PRO A 48 4.96 8.83 8.55
CA PRO A 48 5.79 8.08 7.62
C PRO A 48 7.10 7.58 8.25
N ILE A 49 7.66 8.30 9.19
CA ILE A 49 8.87 7.90 9.93
C ILE A 49 8.57 6.64 10.75
N PHE A 50 7.45 6.64 11.48
CA PHE A 50 7.00 5.48 12.24
C PHE A 50 6.69 4.29 11.34
N PHE A 51 6.06 4.53 10.19
CA PHE A 51 5.80 3.48 9.19
C PHE A 51 7.10 2.85 8.68
N ILE A 52 8.09 3.67 8.28
CA ILE A 52 9.39 3.18 7.79
C ILE A 52 10.10 2.37 8.90
N PHE A 53 10.03 2.82 10.15
CA PHE A 53 10.58 2.07 11.28
C PHE A 53 9.91 0.71 11.45
N CYS A 54 8.59 0.63 11.35
CA CYS A 54 7.85 -0.63 11.40
C CYS A 54 8.23 -1.55 10.23
N MET A 55 8.34 -1.01 9.02
CA MET A 55 8.74 -1.78 7.83
C MET A 55 10.18 -2.32 7.96
N ALA A 56 11.12 -1.49 8.41
CA ALA A 56 12.50 -1.91 8.65
C ALA A 56 12.59 -3.00 9.73
N SER A 57 11.82 -2.87 10.80
CA SER A 57 11.74 -3.88 11.86
C SER A 57 11.16 -5.19 11.35
N THR A 58 10.11 -5.13 10.53
CA THR A 58 9.52 -6.29 9.88
C THR A 58 10.52 -6.98 8.95
N LEU A 59 11.22 -6.21 8.12
CA LEU A 59 12.25 -6.73 7.23
C LEU A 59 13.35 -7.45 8.02
N LEU A 60 13.84 -6.85 9.11
CA LEU A 60 14.86 -7.46 9.96
C LEU A 60 14.39 -8.80 10.53
N LEU A 61 13.18 -8.86 11.08
CA LEU A 61 12.59 -10.10 11.59
C LEU A 61 12.45 -11.17 10.50
N MET A 62 11.97 -10.77 9.31
CA MET A 62 11.82 -11.69 8.19
C MET A 62 13.15 -12.19 7.64
N LEU A 63 14.19 -11.35 7.61
CA LEU A 63 15.57 -11.76 7.25
C LEU A 63 16.14 -12.77 8.24
N LEU A 64 15.89 -12.60 9.53
CA LEU A 64 16.33 -13.57 10.54
C LEU A 64 15.57 -14.89 10.39
N TYR A 65 14.27 -14.82 10.17
CA TYR A 65 13.40 -15.99 10.05
C TYR A 65 13.64 -16.77 8.76
N SER A 66 13.88 -16.09 7.63
CA SER A 66 14.11 -16.71 6.32
C SER A 66 15.31 -17.64 6.30
N LYS A 67 16.37 -17.28 7.04
CA LYS A 67 17.60 -18.11 7.14
C LYS A 67 17.37 -19.48 7.77
N PHE A 68 16.32 -19.64 8.58
CA PHE A 68 16.00 -20.91 9.23
C PHE A 68 15.06 -21.79 8.40
N ILE A 69 14.31 -21.20 7.47
CA ILE A 69 13.25 -21.91 6.74
C ILE A 69 13.65 -22.24 5.31
N PHE A 70 14.31 -21.28 4.63
CA PHE A 70 14.59 -21.43 3.20
C PHE A 70 16.04 -21.83 2.96
N SER A 71 16.21 -22.93 2.20
CA SER A 71 17.52 -23.35 1.68
C SER A 71 17.80 -22.74 0.29
N SER A 72 16.75 -22.37 -0.44
CA SER A 72 16.84 -21.75 -1.76
C SER A 72 16.86 -20.23 -1.65
N LYS A 73 17.85 -19.58 -2.27
CA LYS A 73 17.98 -18.12 -2.33
C LYS A 73 16.81 -17.46 -3.06
N THR A 74 16.25 -18.14 -4.05
CA THR A 74 15.12 -17.65 -4.82
C THR A 74 13.85 -17.58 -3.96
N ASP A 75 13.56 -18.63 -3.20
CA ASP A 75 12.39 -18.69 -2.32
C ASP A 75 12.52 -17.69 -1.17
N GLU A 76 13.72 -17.54 -0.61
CA GLU A 76 14.03 -16.49 0.37
C GLU A 76 13.73 -15.09 -0.17
N ASN A 77 14.20 -14.76 -1.37
CA ASN A 77 13.96 -13.45 -1.98
C ASN A 77 12.48 -13.20 -2.26
N ILE A 78 11.74 -14.20 -2.73
CA ILE A 78 10.28 -14.10 -2.95
C ILE A 78 9.56 -13.85 -1.63
N PHE A 79 9.93 -14.58 -0.58
CA PHE A 79 9.36 -14.42 0.75
C PHE A 79 9.58 -12.99 1.30
N LEU A 80 10.82 -12.48 1.22
CA LEU A 80 11.16 -11.14 1.67
C LEU A 80 10.44 -10.06 0.86
N ALA A 81 10.39 -10.19 -0.46
CA ALA A 81 9.66 -9.27 -1.31
C ALA A 81 8.17 -9.23 -0.96
N THR A 82 7.55 -10.40 -0.74
CA THR A 82 6.13 -10.49 -0.38
C THR A 82 5.84 -9.86 0.98
N ALA A 83 6.76 -9.98 1.95
CA ALA A 83 6.62 -9.40 3.28
C ALA A 83 6.68 -7.85 3.27
N LEU A 84 7.36 -7.26 2.29
CA LEU A 84 7.52 -5.81 2.16
C LEU A 84 6.42 -5.14 1.32
N ILE A 85 5.77 -5.90 0.43
CA ILE A 85 4.73 -5.34 -0.43
C ILE A 85 3.44 -5.08 0.37
N GLY A 86 3.26 -3.85 0.82
CA GLY A 86 2.04 -3.39 1.48
C GLY A 86 1.03 -2.79 0.50
N ASN A 87 -0.23 -3.20 0.59
CA ASN A 87 -1.31 -2.57 -0.19
C ASN A 87 -1.88 -1.34 0.57
N THR A 88 -1.02 -0.36 0.81
CA THR A 88 -1.34 0.82 1.61
C THR A 88 -2.28 1.79 0.91
N GLY A 89 -2.24 1.87 -0.42
CA GLY A 89 -3.13 2.72 -1.21
C GLY A 89 -4.54 2.14 -1.35
N ASN A 90 -4.66 1.01 -2.03
CA ASN A 90 -5.98 0.45 -2.39
C ASN A 90 -6.74 -0.15 -1.20
N LEU A 91 -6.04 -0.61 -0.17
CA LEU A 91 -6.65 -1.20 1.03
C LEU A 91 -6.47 -0.29 2.26
N GLY A 92 -5.30 0.30 2.44
CA GLY A 92 -4.98 1.09 3.62
C GLY A 92 -5.83 2.34 3.75
N ILE A 93 -6.04 3.10 2.67
CA ILE A 93 -6.87 4.32 2.71
C ILE A 93 -8.35 3.98 3.02
N PRO A 94 -9.03 3.07 2.30
CA PRO A 94 -10.41 2.71 2.64
C PRO A 94 -10.56 2.10 4.03
N LEU A 95 -9.61 1.30 4.48
CA LEU A 95 -9.63 0.71 5.82
C LEU A 95 -9.43 1.79 6.90
N GLY A 96 -8.54 2.75 6.67
CA GLY A 96 -8.36 3.90 7.54
C GLY A 96 -9.65 4.69 7.70
N ILE A 97 -10.34 4.99 6.62
CA ILE A 97 -11.64 5.67 6.65
C ILE A 97 -12.68 4.85 7.42
N ALA A 98 -12.75 3.54 7.20
CA ALA A 98 -13.72 2.68 7.85
C ALA A 98 -13.51 2.58 9.38
N LEU A 99 -12.26 2.59 9.84
CA LEU A 99 -11.92 2.44 11.26
C LEU A 99 -11.84 3.77 12.02
N PHE A 100 -11.33 4.82 11.38
CA PHE A 100 -10.99 6.07 12.04
C PHE A 100 -11.72 7.29 11.45
N GLY A 101 -12.52 7.10 10.39
CA GLY A 101 -13.19 8.18 9.68
C GLY A 101 -12.29 8.92 8.68
N GLU A 102 -12.87 9.93 8.04
CA GLU A 102 -12.18 10.71 6.98
C GLU A 102 -10.91 11.44 7.45
N GLN A 103 -10.80 11.74 8.72
CA GLN A 103 -9.60 12.35 9.34
C GLN A 103 -8.35 11.48 9.22
N SER A 104 -8.49 10.19 8.93
CA SER A 104 -7.36 9.28 8.70
C SER A 104 -6.75 9.41 7.29
N VAL A 105 -7.45 10.02 6.34
CA VAL A 105 -7.05 10.08 4.93
C VAL A 105 -5.69 10.76 4.72
N PRO A 106 -5.36 11.90 5.36
CA PRO A 106 -4.06 12.52 5.22
C PRO A 106 -2.91 11.59 5.66
N TYR A 107 -3.07 10.94 6.80
CA TYR A 107 -2.06 10.03 7.37
C TYR A 107 -1.88 8.77 6.52
N THR A 108 -2.96 8.15 6.09
CA THR A 108 -2.89 6.96 5.22
C THR A 108 -2.34 7.30 3.83
N SER A 109 -2.58 8.51 3.33
CA SER A 109 -2.03 8.99 2.07
C SER A 109 -0.52 9.20 2.13
N ILE A 110 0.01 9.83 3.21
CA ILE A 110 1.45 10.03 3.35
C ILE A 110 2.18 8.71 3.63
N ILE A 111 1.56 7.78 4.37
CA ILE A 111 2.08 6.42 4.55
C ILE A 111 2.14 5.69 3.21
N ASN A 112 1.14 5.84 2.36
CA ASN A 112 1.15 5.24 1.03
C ASN A 112 2.29 5.78 0.16
N ILE A 113 2.58 7.08 0.22
CA ILE A 113 3.74 7.67 -0.45
C ILE A 113 5.04 7.05 0.10
N ALA A 114 5.20 7.00 1.42
CA ALA A 114 6.38 6.41 2.05
C ALA A 114 6.59 4.94 1.62
N ASN A 115 5.51 4.17 1.49
CA ASN A 115 5.57 2.77 1.04
C ASN A 115 6.02 2.62 -0.43
N ILE A 116 5.79 3.61 -1.28
CA ILE A 116 6.25 3.58 -2.69
C ILE A 116 7.77 3.77 -2.77
N PHE A 117 8.35 4.52 -1.85
CA PHE A 117 9.79 4.82 -1.85
C PHE A 117 10.62 3.83 -1.04
N PHE A 118 10.02 3.03 -0.20
CA PHE A 118 10.69 2.00 0.59
C PHE A 118 10.84 0.69 -0.17
#